data_d3bc77957871daaf77854ad5e1baf22b
#
_entry.id   d3bc77957871daaf77854ad5e1baf22b
#
_cell.length_a   1.000
_cell.length_b   1.000
_cell.length_c   1.000
_cell.angle_alpha   90.00
_cell.angle_beta   90.00
_cell.angle_gamma   90.00
#
_symmetry.space_group_name_H-M   'P 1'
#
loop_
_entity.id
_entity.type
_entity.pdbx_description
1 polymer ?
#
loop_
_entity_poly.entity_id
_entity_poly.type
_entity_poly.pdbx_seq_one_letter_code
_entity_poly.pdbx_strand_id
1 'polypeptide(L)'
;MYTLGINAAFHDSSACLMKDGQLLAAAEDERFTHIKHGKRPVPFSTYELPFHAIDYCLKTAGIHLSDIDHVAYSFDPFILLGEQAKDRSNISIPLEPSRQKMPEKWMSPWDPLFLSYIVNAPRQLVDGYPHHLQQRFAGAAVKPEQWHFVEHHLAHAASAFLPSPFLEAAVLTVDGRGEKATTTFNIGTGNNLERISQVNMPHSLGLLYEEVTGYLGFLRSSDEYKVMALASYGKPVFVKDFREMIHMHGNGDFTIDNERLTERFGPARKRHEEFTAHHFNIAHSLQAVLQEAVLDLAQSLKTATGQENLCFAGGVALNCVLNATLRDAGIFRNIWVQPAAGDAGTSLGAAMWIDAQERKTSARSFVMEHAYWGPAYNDDEIKAFLDWTKTPYRRLENVAAATAALLAQDKIIGWYQGRMEFGPRALGSRSILASPIHANMQARLNEVKDREDFRPVAPVVMEEDAGEWFEQAGYSPFMLFVYRVKDDKKDKIPAVTHVDGTARIQTINRQQHPRYYDLLKAFKEKTGVPVLINTSFNTLGKPIVCTPRDALEAFWSSPFDALVIGSFLIEK
;
A
#
# COMPACT_ATOMS: atom_id res chain seq x y z
N MET A 1 -9.91 24.49 8.86
CA MET A 1 -10.85 23.49 8.33
C MET A 1 -10.23 22.11 8.48
N TYR A 2 -10.93 21.20 9.14
CA TYR A 2 -10.50 19.81 9.29
C TYR A 2 -11.30 18.91 8.33
N THR A 3 -10.61 18.12 7.54
CA THR A 3 -11.21 17.14 6.63
C THR A 3 -10.75 15.74 6.98
N LEU A 4 -11.67 14.87 7.38
CA LEU A 4 -11.42 13.48 7.70
C LEU A 4 -11.68 12.62 6.46
N GLY A 5 -10.65 11.94 5.97
CA GLY A 5 -10.78 10.96 4.90
C GLY A 5 -10.95 9.55 5.43
N ILE A 6 -11.83 8.78 4.80
CA ILE A 6 -12.15 7.41 5.20
C ILE A 6 -12.14 6.50 3.96
N ASN A 7 -11.43 5.38 4.05
CA ASN A 7 -11.66 4.21 3.22
C ASN A 7 -12.21 3.08 4.07
N ALA A 8 -13.35 2.52 3.68
CA ALA A 8 -13.89 1.28 4.24
C ALA A 8 -14.57 0.44 3.14
N ALA A 9 -14.31 0.75 1.86
CA ALA A 9 -14.75 -0.03 0.71
C ALA A 9 -13.72 -1.13 0.41
N PHE A 10 -14.18 -2.26 -0.08
CA PHE A 10 -13.41 -3.42 -0.53
C PHE A 10 -12.42 -3.99 0.49
N HIS A 11 -11.26 -3.35 0.71
CA HIS A 11 -10.21 -3.79 1.64
C HIS A 11 -9.33 -2.62 2.09
N ASP A 12 -8.34 -2.89 2.97
CA ASP A 12 -7.37 -1.92 3.48
C ASP A 12 -8.01 -0.65 4.07
N SER A 13 -9.00 -0.86 4.97
CA SER A 13 -9.69 0.24 5.64
C SER A 13 -8.69 1.17 6.34
N SER A 14 -8.87 2.47 6.18
CA SER A 14 -7.93 3.50 6.62
C SER A 14 -8.61 4.82 6.90
N ALA A 15 -7.94 5.67 7.68
CA ALA A 15 -8.35 7.06 7.86
C ALA A 15 -7.16 7.99 7.75
N CYS A 16 -7.43 9.23 7.32
CA CYS A 16 -6.48 10.32 7.35
C CYS A 16 -7.15 11.62 7.79
N LEU A 17 -6.38 12.55 8.33
CA LEU A 17 -6.85 13.86 8.76
C LEU A 17 -6.03 14.96 8.11
N MET A 18 -6.73 15.81 7.38
CA MET A 18 -6.19 17.04 6.81
C MET A 18 -6.56 18.24 7.67
N LYS A 19 -5.69 19.25 7.71
CA LYS A 19 -5.99 20.56 8.25
C LYS A 19 -5.49 21.64 7.28
N ASP A 20 -6.37 22.44 6.76
CA ASP A 20 -6.04 23.58 5.88
C ASP A 20 -5.04 23.21 4.75
N GLY A 21 -5.25 22.04 4.12
CA GLY A 21 -4.40 21.52 3.06
C GLY A 21 -3.14 20.77 3.49
N GLN A 22 -2.92 20.60 4.80
CA GLN A 22 -1.79 19.86 5.35
C GLN A 22 -2.25 18.51 5.90
N LEU A 23 -1.53 17.44 5.60
CA LEU A 23 -1.77 16.14 6.22
C LEU A 23 -1.22 16.14 7.65
N LEU A 24 -2.05 15.78 8.62
CA LEU A 24 -1.66 15.68 10.04
C LEU A 24 -1.37 14.23 10.45
N ALA A 25 -2.22 13.30 10.04
CA ALA A 25 -2.14 11.90 10.41
C ALA A 25 -2.80 11.02 9.34
N ALA A 26 -2.29 9.80 9.17
CA ALA A 26 -2.91 8.75 8.36
C ALA A 26 -2.51 7.37 8.90
N ALA A 27 -3.46 6.44 8.93
CA ALA A 27 -3.19 5.07 9.34
C ALA A 27 -4.21 4.09 8.73
N GLU A 28 -3.76 2.87 8.48
CA GLU A 28 -4.62 1.72 8.17
C GLU A 28 -5.16 1.12 9.46
N ASP A 29 -6.42 0.70 9.47
CA ASP A 29 -7.07 0.14 10.67
C ASP A 29 -6.50 -1.22 11.07
N GLU A 30 -5.94 -1.97 10.10
CA GLU A 30 -5.26 -3.25 10.34
C GLU A 30 -4.12 -3.16 11.35
N ARG A 31 -3.49 -1.97 11.48
CA ARG A 31 -2.39 -1.72 12.42
C ARG A 31 -2.83 -1.82 13.87
N PHE A 32 -4.10 -1.55 14.13
CA PHE A 32 -4.72 -1.58 15.46
C PHE A 32 -5.52 -2.85 15.71
N THR A 33 -6.21 -3.35 14.69
CA THR A 33 -7.09 -4.52 14.80
C THR A 33 -6.36 -5.84 14.62
N HIS A 34 -5.14 -5.82 14.06
CA HIS A 34 -4.35 -7.00 13.68
C HIS A 34 -5.04 -7.91 12.64
N ILE A 35 -6.03 -7.37 11.92
CA ILE A 35 -6.74 -8.08 10.85
C ILE A 35 -6.20 -7.57 9.52
N LYS A 36 -5.32 -8.36 8.90
CA LYS A 36 -4.65 -8.00 7.68
C LYS A 36 -5.64 -7.66 6.56
N HIS A 37 -5.44 -6.51 5.91
CA HIS A 37 -6.32 -5.92 4.88
C HIS A 37 -7.75 -5.61 5.36
N GLY A 38 -8.03 -5.63 6.68
CA GLY A 38 -9.39 -5.47 7.21
C GLY A 38 -10.35 -6.60 6.86
N LYS A 39 -9.86 -7.69 6.21
CA LYS A 39 -10.69 -8.80 5.75
C LYS A 39 -10.96 -9.79 6.85
N ARG A 40 -12.23 -9.94 7.20
CA ARG A 40 -12.72 -11.00 8.10
C ARG A 40 -13.45 -12.07 7.29
N PRO A 41 -13.59 -13.32 7.83
CA PRO A 41 -14.35 -14.38 7.16
C PRO A 41 -15.83 -14.04 6.94
N VAL A 42 -16.35 -13.08 7.70
CA VAL A 42 -17.76 -12.66 7.66
C VAL A 42 -17.89 -11.41 6.78
N PRO A 43 -18.73 -11.42 5.72
CA PRO A 43 -18.86 -10.30 4.78
C PRO A 43 -19.18 -8.95 5.42
N PHE A 44 -19.96 -8.95 6.51
CA PHE A 44 -20.40 -7.72 7.19
C PHE A 44 -19.27 -6.91 7.83
N SER A 45 -18.16 -7.53 8.16
CA SER A 45 -17.07 -6.86 8.86
C SER A 45 -16.07 -6.16 7.93
N THR A 46 -16.15 -6.43 6.64
CA THR A 46 -15.22 -5.84 5.64
C THR A 46 -15.50 -4.35 5.42
N TYR A 47 -16.69 -3.90 5.71
CA TYR A 47 -17.18 -2.54 5.44
C TYR A 47 -17.39 -1.71 6.71
N GLU A 48 -16.88 -2.18 7.81
CA GLU A 48 -16.86 -1.46 9.07
C GLU A 48 -15.94 -0.24 8.94
N LEU A 49 -16.39 0.92 9.47
CA LEU A 49 -15.55 2.11 9.49
C LEU A 49 -14.26 1.85 10.27
N PRO A 50 -13.14 2.49 9.85
CA PRO A 50 -11.83 2.33 10.50
C PRO A 50 -11.78 3.12 11.81
N PHE A 51 -12.54 2.71 12.82
CA PHE A 51 -12.72 3.47 14.05
C PHE A 51 -11.44 3.72 14.82
N HIS A 52 -10.48 2.77 14.79
CA HIS A 52 -9.21 2.95 15.48
C HIS A 52 -8.31 3.94 14.75
N ALA A 53 -8.29 3.89 13.41
CA ALA A 53 -7.55 4.86 12.62
C ALA A 53 -8.17 6.27 12.74
N ILE A 54 -9.51 6.39 12.78
CA ILE A 54 -10.20 7.66 13.03
C ILE A 54 -9.82 8.21 14.41
N ASP A 55 -9.93 7.37 15.47
CA ASP A 55 -9.55 7.77 16.84
C ASP A 55 -8.09 8.23 16.92
N TYR A 56 -7.18 7.50 16.25
CA TYR A 56 -5.78 7.91 16.15
C TYR A 56 -5.62 9.30 15.50
N CYS A 57 -6.29 9.54 14.38
CA CYS A 57 -6.24 10.82 13.67
C CYS A 57 -6.74 11.98 14.55
N LEU A 58 -7.89 11.80 15.22
CA LEU A 58 -8.46 12.81 16.12
C LEU A 58 -7.54 13.11 17.32
N LYS A 59 -7.01 12.05 17.96
CA LYS A 59 -6.07 12.19 19.09
C LYS A 59 -4.78 12.89 18.68
N THR A 60 -4.26 12.60 17.49
CA THR A 60 -3.03 13.25 16.99
C THR A 60 -3.22 14.77 16.83
N ALA A 61 -4.40 15.18 16.41
CA ALA A 61 -4.74 16.61 16.27
C ALA A 61 -5.24 17.25 17.57
N GLY A 62 -5.51 16.48 18.62
CA GLY A 62 -6.07 16.98 19.88
C GLY A 62 -7.50 17.53 19.74
N ILE A 63 -8.31 16.93 18.85
CA ILE A 63 -9.67 17.38 18.54
C ILE A 63 -10.69 16.26 18.77
N HIS A 64 -11.96 16.63 18.79
CA HIS A 64 -13.10 15.73 18.81
C HIS A 64 -13.71 15.56 17.43
N LEU A 65 -14.53 14.54 17.23
CA LEU A 65 -15.23 14.31 15.95
C LEU A 65 -16.15 15.48 15.59
N SER A 66 -16.70 16.17 16.59
CA SER A 66 -17.52 17.38 16.40
C SER A 66 -16.77 18.58 15.80
N ASP A 67 -15.44 18.56 15.84
CA ASP A 67 -14.61 19.62 15.29
C ASP A 67 -14.26 19.40 13.80
N ILE A 68 -14.71 18.27 13.23
CA ILE A 68 -14.53 17.93 11.82
C ILE A 68 -15.51 18.75 10.98
N ASP A 69 -14.99 19.50 10.02
CA ASP A 69 -15.79 20.27 9.07
C ASP A 69 -16.34 19.40 7.93
N HIS A 70 -15.53 18.47 7.41
CA HIS A 70 -15.89 17.59 6.30
C HIS A 70 -15.41 16.18 6.51
N VAL A 71 -16.24 15.20 6.12
CA VAL A 71 -15.87 13.78 6.02
C VAL A 71 -15.92 13.36 4.56
N ALA A 72 -14.81 12.84 4.06
CA ALA A 72 -14.68 12.37 2.69
C ALA A 72 -14.53 10.84 2.66
N TYR A 73 -15.53 10.15 2.12
CA TYR A 73 -15.55 8.69 2.01
C TYR A 73 -15.21 8.25 0.58
N SER A 74 -14.25 7.36 0.41
CA SER A 74 -13.64 7.01 -0.88
C SER A 74 -14.43 6.01 -1.71
N PHE A 75 -15.76 6.11 -1.71
CA PHE A 75 -16.67 5.35 -2.56
C PHE A 75 -17.99 6.10 -2.72
N ASP A 76 -18.49 6.27 -3.94
CA ASP A 76 -19.80 6.89 -4.19
C ASP A 76 -20.85 5.83 -4.54
N PRO A 77 -21.71 5.42 -3.58
CA PRO A 77 -22.72 4.40 -3.82
C PRO A 77 -23.78 4.84 -4.84
N PHE A 78 -23.95 6.14 -5.05
CA PHE A 78 -25.01 6.67 -5.93
C PHE A 78 -24.67 6.53 -7.42
N ILE A 79 -23.42 6.29 -7.76
CA ILE A 79 -23.02 5.89 -9.12
C ILE A 79 -23.68 4.57 -9.54
N LEU A 80 -23.90 3.66 -8.58
CA LEU A 80 -24.57 2.37 -8.80
C LEU A 80 -26.07 2.44 -8.54
N LEU A 81 -26.50 3.20 -7.53
CA LEU A 81 -27.92 3.29 -7.11
C LEU A 81 -28.71 4.31 -7.92
N GLY A 82 -28.03 5.26 -8.57
CA GLY A 82 -28.64 6.41 -9.26
C GLY A 82 -28.97 7.56 -8.29
N GLU A 83 -29.07 8.77 -8.83
CA GLU A 83 -29.27 10.01 -8.04
C GLU A 83 -30.58 10.03 -7.24
N GLN A 84 -31.62 9.35 -7.72
CA GLN A 84 -32.89 9.25 -7.00
C GLN A 84 -32.77 8.57 -5.62
N ALA A 85 -31.69 7.83 -5.38
CA ALA A 85 -31.43 7.20 -4.09
C ALA A 85 -30.81 8.16 -3.06
N LYS A 86 -30.34 9.36 -3.46
CA LYS A 86 -29.72 10.34 -2.54
C LYS A 86 -30.67 10.79 -1.42
N ASP A 87 -31.98 10.85 -1.71
CA ASP A 87 -33.01 11.24 -0.76
C ASP A 87 -33.49 10.07 0.12
N ARG A 88 -33.00 8.86 -0.10
CA ARG A 88 -33.45 7.67 0.63
C ARG A 88 -32.41 7.24 1.65
N SER A 89 -32.68 7.51 2.91
CA SER A 89 -31.86 7.06 4.04
C SER A 89 -31.89 5.54 4.29
N ASN A 90 -32.73 4.79 3.58
CA ASN A 90 -32.88 3.34 3.71
C ASN A 90 -32.87 2.65 2.35
N ILE A 91 -31.88 1.78 2.14
CA ILE A 91 -31.90 0.78 1.07
C ILE A 91 -32.61 -0.45 1.62
N SER A 92 -33.69 -0.87 0.97
CA SER A 92 -34.33 -2.14 1.29
C SER A 92 -33.46 -3.28 0.81
N ILE A 93 -32.98 -4.09 1.74
CA ILE A 93 -32.20 -5.30 1.45
C ILE A 93 -33.17 -6.49 1.53
N PRO A 94 -33.25 -7.34 0.49
CA PRO A 94 -33.96 -8.61 0.62
C PRO A 94 -33.24 -9.48 1.65
N LEU A 95 -33.95 -9.89 2.69
CA LEU A 95 -33.42 -10.72 3.78
C LEU A 95 -33.11 -12.18 3.35
N GLU A 96 -33.59 -12.58 2.19
CA GLU A 96 -33.29 -13.90 1.62
C GLU A 96 -32.58 -13.72 0.25
N PRO A 97 -31.54 -14.49 -0.03
CA PRO A 97 -30.98 -14.53 -1.39
C PRO A 97 -32.09 -15.07 -2.30
N SER A 98 -32.66 -14.18 -3.11
CA SER A 98 -33.70 -14.56 -4.05
C SER A 98 -33.16 -15.62 -5.00
N ARG A 99 -33.91 -16.70 -5.20
CA ARG A 99 -33.65 -17.71 -6.26
C ARG A 99 -33.86 -17.14 -7.67
N GLN A 100 -34.31 -15.89 -7.77
CA GLN A 100 -34.43 -15.17 -9.05
C GLN A 100 -33.05 -14.79 -9.55
N LYS A 101 -32.87 -14.76 -10.88
CA LYS A 101 -31.66 -14.23 -11.50
C LYS A 101 -31.36 -12.85 -10.92
N MET A 102 -30.11 -12.67 -10.45
CA MET A 102 -29.66 -11.35 -10.02
C MET A 102 -29.91 -10.33 -11.14
N PRO A 103 -30.36 -9.10 -10.82
CA PRO A 103 -30.35 -8.03 -11.78
C PRO A 103 -28.95 -7.90 -12.39
N GLU A 104 -28.86 -7.67 -13.69
CA GLU A 104 -27.57 -7.54 -14.42
C GLU A 104 -26.61 -6.48 -13.83
N LYS A 105 -27.13 -5.54 -13.03
CA LYS A 105 -26.36 -4.53 -12.34
C LYS A 105 -25.57 -5.01 -11.11
N TRP A 106 -25.85 -6.21 -10.62
CA TRP A 106 -25.17 -6.78 -9.45
C TRP A 106 -24.18 -7.87 -9.87
N MET A 107 -22.94 -7.73 -9.47
CA MET A 107 -21.89 -8.72 -9.73
C MET A 107 -21.86 -9.82 -8.66
N SER A 108 -22.36 -9.51 -7.48
CA SER A 108 -22.42 -10.40 -6.33
C SER A 108 -23.77 -10.28 -5.63
N PRO A 109 -24.35 -11.39 -5.07
CA PRO A 109 -25.55 -11.32 -4.24
C PRO A 109 -25.36 -10.47 -2.97
N TRP A 110 -24.13 -10.15 -2.61
CA TRP A 110 -23.78 -9.32 -1.45
C TRP A 110 -23.69 -7.82 -1.77
N ASP A 111 -23.70 -7.43 -3.04
CA ASP A 111 -23.59 -6.01 -3.44
C ASP A 111 -24.67 -5.11 -2.82
N PRO A 112 -25.94 -5.51 -2.71
CA PRO A 112 -26.96 -4.69 -2.05
C PRO A 112 -26.65 -4.45 -0.57
N LEU A 113 -26.10 -5.44 0.12
CA LEU A 113 -25.71 -5.31 1.52
C LEU A 113 -24.52 -4.38 1.69
N PHE A 114 -23.50 -4.53 0.85
CA PHE A 114 -22.34 -3.65 0.78
C PHE A 114 -22.74 -2.19 0.60
N LEU A 115 -23.57 -1.91 -0.41
CA LEU A 115 -24.05 -0.54 -0.68
C LEU A 115 -24.88 0.01 0.48
N SER A 116 -25.69 -0.83 1.15
CA SER A 116 -26.45 -0.42 2.33
C SER A 116 -25.52 0.01 3.48
N TYR A 117 -24.43 -0.70 3.71
CA TYR A 117 -23.43 -0.30 4.72
C TYR A 117 -22.81 1.06 4.39
N ILE A 118 -22.42 1.29 3.14
CA ILE A 118 -21.79 2.55 2.72
C ILE A 118 -22.78 3.71 2.84
N VAL A 119 -24.00 3.57 2.33
CA VAL A 119 -25.04 4.63 2.42
C VAL A 119 -25.37 4.99 3.87
N ASN A 120 -25.33 4.01 4.77
CA ASN A 120 -25.61 4.21 6.20
C ASN A 120 -24.34 4.53 7.03
N ALA A 121 -23.15 4.55 6.43
CA ALA A 121 -21.91 4.88 7.12
C ALA A 121 -21.94 6.23 7.87
N PRO A 122 -22.56 7.32 7.35
CA PRO A 122 -22.70 8.56 8.08
C PRO A 122 -23.34 8.41 9.47
N ARG A 123 -24.35 7.53 9.61
CA ARG A 123 -25.02 7.29 10.89
C ARG A 123 -24.09 6.75 11.96
N GLN A 124 -23.12 5.92 11.58
CA GLN A 124 -22.16 5.35 12.53
C GLN A 124 -21.29 6.41 13.20
N LEU A 125 -21.07 7.56 12.55
CA LEU A 125 -20.37 8.70 13.15
C LEU A 125 -21.33 9.68 13.82
N VAL A 126 -22.54 9.88 13.29
CA VAL A 126 -23.56 10.77 13.89
C VAL A 126 -24.00 10.28 15.26
N ASP A 127 -24.34 9.01 15.36
CA ASP A 127 -24.86 8.41 16.59
C ASP A 127 -23.75 8.04 17.58
N GLY A 128 -22.50 8.03 17.12
CA GLY A 128 -21.36 7.55 17.92
C GLY A 128 -21.48 6.08 18.32
N TYR A 129 -22.40 5.33 17.70
CA TYR A 129 -22.63 3.93 17.94
C TYR A 129 -22.06 3.06 16.82
N PRO A 130 -20.94 2.38 17.07
CA PRO A 130 -20.58 1.23 16.25
C PRO A 130 -21.61 0.11 16.47
N HIS A 131 -21.63 -0.87 15.59
CA HIS A 131 -22.56 -2.00 15.62
C HIS A 131 -22.60 -2.81 16.94
N HIS A 132 -21.70 -2.55 17.89
CA HIS A 132 -21.66 -3.19 19.21
C HIS A 132 -22.37 -2.40 20.32
N LEU A 133 -23.19 -1.41 19.98
CA LEU A 133 -23.96 -0.59 20.93
C LEU A 133 -23.10 0.17 21.96
N GLN A 134 -21.80 0.31 21.73
CA GLN A 134 -20.93 1.12 22.56
C GLN A 134 -20.68 2.47 21.90
N GLN A 135 -20.99 3.53 22.62
CA GLN A 135 -20.64 4.88 22.16
C GLN A 135 -19.13 5.01 22.07
N ARG A 136 -18.61 5.18 20.86
CA ARG A 136 -17.19 5.25 20.62
C ARG A 136 -16.65 6.66 20.68
N PHE A 137 -17.46 7.62 20.22
CA PHE A 137 -17.14 9.03 20.21
C PHE A 137 -18.20 9.80 21.00
N ALA A 138 -17.82 10.34 22.17
CA ALA A 138 -18.74 11.12 22.99
C ALA A 138 -19.10 12.42 22.27
N GLY A 139 -20.41 12.74 22.20
CA GLY A 139 -20.90 13.96 21.59
C GLY A 139 -20.70 14.04 20.07
N ALA A 140 -20.49 12.91 19.41
CA ALA A 140 -20.32 12.87 17.97
C ALA A 140 -21.57 13.34 17.23
N ALA A 141 -21.45 14.39 16.46
CA ALA A 141 -22.47 14.88 15.55
C ALA A 141 -21.81 15.35 14.25
N VAL A 142 -21.52 14.43 13.34
CA VAL A 142 -21.22 14.79 11.96
C VAL A 142 -22.55 15.01 11.25
N LYS A 143 -22.81 16.23 10.81
CA LYS A 143 -24.03 16.55 10.08
C LYS A 143 -23.99 15.94 8.69
N PRO A 144 -25.15 15.51 8.12
CA PRO A 144 -25.20 14.91 6.79
C PRO A 144 -24.55 15.79 5.69
N GLU A 145 -24.68 17.11 5.78
CA GLU A 145 -24.09 18.05 4.83
C GLU A 145 -22.56 18.12 4.88
N GLN A 146 -21.94 17.60 5.92
CA GLN A 146 -20.50 17.49 6.06
C GLN A 146 -19.92 16.21 5.45
N TRP A 147 -20.79 15.29 5.03
CA TRP A 147 -20.39 13.99 4.47
C TRP A 147 -20.36 14.02 2.96
N HIS A 148 -19.22 13.67 2.38
CA HIS A 148 -18.98 13.63 0.94
C HIS A 148 -18.61 12.19 0.52
N PHE A 149 -19.35 11.66 -0.43
CA PHE A 149 -18.97 10.43 -1.13
C PHE A 149 -18.11 10.80 -2.34
N VAL A 150 -16.91 10.27 -2.44
CA VAL A 150 -15.95 10.51 -3.51
C VAL A 150 -15.79 9.21 -4.29
N GLU A 151 -15.97 9.27 -5.62
CA GLU A 151 -15.74 8.11 -6.48
C GLU A 151 -14.39 7.46 -6.21
N HIS A 152 -14.34 6.14 -6.12
CA HIS A 152 -13.16 5.36 -5.73
C HIS A 152 -11.93 5.66 -6.61
N HIS A 153 -12.08 5.64 -7.94
CA HIS A 153 -10.98 5.96 -8.84
C HIS A 153 -10.60 7.44 -8.84
N LEU A 154 -11.51 8.35 -8.54
CA LEU A 154 -11.17 9.75 -8.29
C LEU A 154 -10.35 9.89 -7.01
N ALA A 155 -10.69 9.14 -5.97
CA ALA A 155 -9.90 9.11 -4.74
C ALA A 155 -8.49 8.54 -4.98
N HIS A 156 -8.33 7.48 -5.78
CA HIS A 156 -7.01 7.01 -6.23
C HIS A 156 -6.23 8.07 -7.01
N ALA A 157 -6.86 8.71 -8.00
CA ALA A 157 -6.22 9.74 -8.82
C ALA A 157 -5.78 10.94 -7.96
N ALA A 158 -6.64 11.39 -7.04
CA ALA A 158 -6.34 12.46 -6.11
C ALA A 158 -5.20 12.09 -5.15
N SER A 159 -5.16 10.83 -4.66
CA SER A 159 -4.09 10.34 -3.78
C SER A 159 -2.72 10.34 -4.46
N ALA A 160 -2.69 10.15 -5.78
CA ALA A 160 -1.44 10.20 -6.55
C ALA A 160 -1.07 11.63 -6.94
N PHE A 161 -2.02 12.40 -7.42
CA PHE A 161 -1.71 13.72 -8.01
C PHE A 161 -1.54 14.81 -6.96
N LEU A 162 -2.49 14.96 -6.03
CA LEU A 162 -2.50 16.10 -5.12
C LEU A 162 -1.29 16.17 -4.17
N PRO A 163 -0.75 15.06 -3.63
CA PRO A 163 0.45 15.10 -2.81
C PRO A 163 1.75 14.95 -3.62
N SER A 164 1.68 14.82 -4.95
CA SER A 164 2.87 14.71 -5.81
C SER A 164 3.64 16.04 -5.90
N PRO A 165 4.91 16.03 -6.32
CA PRO A 165 5.67 17.25 -6.55
C PRO A 165 5.25 18.01 -7.84
N PHE A 166 4.29 17.49 -8.62
CA PHE A 166 3.92 18.03 -9.92
C PHE A 166 2.69 18.91 -9.85
N LEU A 167 2.74 20.12 -10.41
CA LEU A 167 1.57 21.00 -10.57
C LEU A 167 0.71 20.60 -11.78
N GLU A 168 1.32 19.91 -12.75
CA GLU A 168 0.66 19.36 -13.93
C GLU A 168 1.17 17.95 -14.18
N ALA A 169 0.27 17.01 -14.42
CA ALA A 169 0.62 15.63 -14.72
C ALA A 169 -0.52 14.89 -15.43
N ALA A 170 -0.16 13.89 -16.22
CA ALA A 170 -1.05 12.79 -16.54
C ALA A 170 -1.24 11.94 -15.30
N VAL A 171 -2.47 11.44 -15.06
CA VAL A 171 -2.76 10.61 -13.88
C VAL A 171 -3.43 9.33 -14.33
N LEU A 172 -2.75 8.21 -14.10
CA LEU A 172 -3.24 6.87 -14.40
C LEU A 172 -3.64 6.17 -13.11
N THR A 173 -4.82 5.57 -13.09
CA THR A 173 -5.19 4.62 -12.02
C THR A 173 -5.48 3.26 -12.63
N VAL A 174 -4.88 2.21 -12.10
CA VAL A 174 -5.15 0.81 -12.50
C VAL A 174 -5.38 0.01 -11.23
N ASP A 175 -6.59 -0.50 -11.07
CA ASP A 175 -7.01 -1.17 -9.86
C ASP A 175 -7.79 -2.46 -10.15
N GLY A 176 -8.21 -3.17 -9.11
CA GLY A 176 -9.10 -4.31 -9.22
C GLY A 176 -10.50 -3.88 -9.63
N ARG A 177 -11.08 -2.96 -8.87
CA ARG A 177 -12.45 -2.46 -9.09
C ARG A 177 -12.70 -1.14 -8.37
N GLY A 178 -13.67 -0.38 -8.88
CA GLY A 178 -14.35 0.70 -8.19
C GLY A 178 -15.86 0.52 -8.33
N GLU A 179 -16.62 1.58 -8.30
CA GLU A 179 -18.07 1.54 -8.56
C GLU A 179 -18.39 1.00 -9.95
N LYS A 180 -17.65 1.45 -10.95
CA LYS A 180 -17.73 0.99 -12.35
C LYS A 180 -16.35 0.86 -12.96
N ALA A 181 -15.48 1.86 -12.73
CA ALA A 181 -14.17 1.91 -13.36
C ALA A 181 -13.21 0.87 -12.74
N THR A 182 -12.26 0.43 -13.56
CA THR A 182 -11.11 -0.42 -13.20
C THR A 182 -9.79 0.23 -13.59
N THR A 183 -9.85 1.12 -14.56
CA THR A 183 -8.73 1.94 -15.03
C THR A 183 -9.26 3.32 -15.40
N THR A 184 -8.55 4.38 -14.99
CA THR A 184 -8.93 5.74 -15.37
C THR A 184 -7.76 6.55 -15.87
N PHE A 185 -8.04 7.40 -16.85
CA PHE A 185 -7.12 8.33 -17.48
C PHE A 185 -7.54 9.73 -17.13
N ASN A 186 -6.67 10.47 -16.47
CA ASN A 186 -6.99 11.82 -16.01
C ASN A 186 -5.84 12.78 -16.33
N ILE A 187 -6.16 14.07 -16.38
CA ILE A 187 -5.18 15.14 -16.36
C ILE A 187 -5.36 15.93 -15.06
N GLY A 188 -4.25 16.17 -14.38
CA GLY A 188 -4.20 16.97 -13.17
C GLY A 188 -3.57 18.33 -13.46
N THR A 189 -4.22 19.42 -12.99
CA THR A 189 -3.70 20.78 -13.09
C THR A 189 -4.03 21.56 -11.81
N GLY A 190 -3.01 22.03 -11.09
CA GLY A 190 -3.19 22.68 -9.79
C GLY A 190 -3.87 21.74 -8.79
N ASN A 191 -5.05 22.08 -8.33
CA ASN A 191 -5.87 21.25 -7.42
C ASN A 191 -7.03 20.55 -8.14
N ASN A 192 -7.05 20.56 -9.48
CA ASN A 192 -8.12 19.96 -10.27
C ASN A 192 -7.69 18.66 -10.94
N LEU A 193 -8.64 17.76 -11.11
CA LEU A 193 -8.52 16.51 -11.85
C LEU A 193 -9.66 16.42 -12.85
N GLU A 194 -9.32 16.24 -14.11
CA GLU A 194 -10.27 16.02 -15.19
C GLU A 194 -10.10 14.61 -15.74
N ARG A 195 -11.20 13.85 -15.79
CA ARG A 195 -11.22 12.53 -16.39
C ARG A 195 -11.33 12.62 -17.90
N ILE A 196 -10.40 11.98 -18.60
CA ILE A 196 -10.37 11.90 -20.05
C ILE A 196 -11.15 10.67 -20.54
N SER A 197 -10.85 9.52 -19.97
CA SER A 197 -11.48 8.23 -20.30
C SER A 197 -11.36 7.24 -19.16
N GLN A 198 -12.04 6.11 -19.28
CA GLN A 198 -11.97 5.01 -18.31
C GLN A 198 -12.32 3.67 -18.96
N VAL A 199 -11.78 2.60 -18.43
CA VAL A 199 -12.22 1.23 -18.67
C VAL A 199 -13.09 0.77 -17.50
N ASN A 200 -14.18 0.08 -17.80
CA ASN A 200 -15.15 -0.34 -16.82
C ASN A 200 -15.12 -1.85 -16.58
N MET A 201 -15.70 -2.25 -15.47
CA MET A 201 -16.02 -3.65 -15.22
C MET A 201 -16.84 -4.24 -16.38
N PRO A 202 -16.63 -5.51 -16.78
CA PRO A 202 -15.82 -6.52 -16.09
C PRO A 202 -14.33 -6.53 -16.48
N HIS A 203 -13.89 -5.62 -17.33
CA HIS A 203 -12.51 -5.60 -17.86
C HIS A 203 -11.56 -4.94 -16.85
N SER A 204 -10.73 -5.76 -16.19
CA SER A 204 -9.81 -5.32 -15.14
C SER A 204 -8.51 -6.10 -15.16
N LEU A 205 -7.40 -5.39 -15.37
CA LEU A 205 -6.05 -5.95 -15.26
C LEU A 205 -5.73 -6.39 -13.83
N GLY A 206 -6.21 -5.63 -12.83
CA GLY A 206 -6.05 -5.97 -11.42
C GLY A 206 -6.77 -7.27 -11.04
N LEU A 207 -8.03 -7.43 -11.46
CA LEU A 207 -8.79 -8.66 -11.19
C LEU A 207 -8.23 -9.87 -11.96
N LEU A 208 -7.71 -9.69 -13.17
CA LEU A 208 -7.03 -10.78 -13.89
C LEU A 208 -5.79 -11.23 -13.09
N TYR A 209 -5.00 -10.29 -12.58
CA TYR A 209 -3.84 -10.61 -11.74
C TYR A 209 -4.26 -11.33 -10.44
N GLU A 210 -5.33 -10.87 -9.80
CA GLU A 210 -5.93 -11.50 -8.62
C GLU A 210 -6.43 -12.92 -8.91
N GLU A 211 -7.06 -13.13 -10.06
CA GLU A 211 -7.55 -14.45 -10.46
C GLU A 211 -6.42 -15.45 -10.67
N VAL A 212 -5.33 -15.02 -11.34
CA VAL A 212 -4.12 -15.85 -11.50
C VAL A 212 -3.44 -16.07 -10.14
N THR A 213 -3.48 -15.10 -9.22
CA THR A 213 -3.02 -15.27 -7.85
C THR A 213 -3.75 -16.45 -7.17
N GLY A 214 -5.08 -16.48 -7.28
CA GLY A 214 -5.88 -17.59 -6.79
C GLY A 214 -5.59 -18.92 -7.50
N TYR A 215 -5.42 -18.89 -8.82
CA TYR A 215 -5.06 -20.07 -9.63
C TYR A 215 -3.72 -20.70 -9.19
N LEU A 216 -2.75 -19.86 -8.81
CA LEU A 216 -1.46 -20.30 -8.28
C LEU A 216 -1.50 -20.74 -6.81
N GLY A 217 -2.70 -20.81 -6.19
CA GLY A 217 -2.91 -21.30 -4.83
C GLY A 217 -2.61 -20.29 -3.73
N PHE A 218 -2.56 -19.01 -4.06
CA PHE A 218 -2.39 -17.90 -3.13
C PHE A 218 -3.73 -17.23 -2.76
N LEU A 219 -3.72 -16.33 -1.79
CA LEU A 219 -4.91 -15.59 -1.38
C LEU A 219 -5.14 -14.40 -2.31
N ARG A 220 -6.30 -14.37 -2.95
CA ARG A 220 -6.77 -13.25 -3.78
C ARG A 220 -6.87 -11.95 -2.97
N SER A 221 -6.62 -10.83 -3.63
CA SER A 221 -6.61 -9.47 -3.05
C SER A 221 -5.71 -9.35 -1.81
N SER A 222 -4.61 -10.12 -1.74
CA SER A 222 -3.67 -10.13 -0.62
C SER A 222 -2.26 -10.55 -1.02
N ASP A 223 -2.12 -11.57 -1.88
CA ASP A 223 -0.85 -12.23 -2.16
C ASP A 223 -0.31 -11.96 -3.57
N GLU A 224 -0.83 -10.97 -4.30
CA GLU A 224 -0.43 -10.59 -5.66
C GLU A 224 1.08 -10.31 -5.74
N TYR A 225 1.65 -9.73 -4.69
CA TYR A 225 3.09 -9.48 -4.59
C TYR A 225 3.94 -10.78 -4.55
N LYS A 226 3.35 -11.93 -4.19
CA LYS A 226 4.01 -13.24 -4.25
C LYS A 226 4.12 -13.72 -5.70
N VAL A 227 3.06 -13.50 -6.48
CA VAL A 227 3.07 -13.82 -7.93
C VAL A 227 4.11 -12.96 -8.65
N MET A 228 4.21 -11.66 -8.32
CA MET A 228 5.27 -10.79 -8.84
C MET A 228 6.67 -11.31 -8.51
N ALA A 229 6.91 -11.80 -7.29
CA ALA A 229 8.19 -12.40 -6.90
C ALA A 229 8.45 -13.74 -7.63
N LEU A 230 7.42 -14.57 -7.77
CA LEU A 230 7.48 -15.85 -8.45
C LEU A 230 7.83 -15.71 -9.95
N ALA A 231 7.39 -14.61 -10.57
CA ALA A 231 7.63 -14.33 -11.98
C ALA A 231 9.12 -14.26 -12.35
N SER A 232 10.00 -13.88 -11.42
CA SER A 232 11.45 -13.82 -11.64
C SER A 232 12.10 -15.18 -11.89
N TYR A 233 11.43 -16.27 -11.54
CA TYR A 233 11.91 -17.65 -11.73
C TYR A 233 11.39 -18.31 -13.01
N GLY A 234 10.44 -17.68 -13.71
CA GLY A 234 9.77 -18.22 -14.88
C GLY A 234 10.37 -17.77 -16.22
N LYS A 235 9.75 -18.27 -17.29
CA LYS A 235 10.05 -17.94 -18.69
C LYS A 235 8.75 -17.53 -19.41
N PRO A 236 8.82 -16.75 -20.50
CA PRO A 236 7.65 -16.22 -21.22
C PRO A 236 6.92 -17.26 -22.08
N VAL A 237 6.61 -18.42 -21.52
CA VAL A 237 6.03 -19.57 -22.28
C VAL A 237 4.57 -19.30 -22.65
N PHE A 238 3.79 -18.63 -21.80
CA PHE A 238 2.36 -18.40 -21.96
C PHE A 238 2.01 -16.96 -22.32
N VAL A 239 2.97 -16.15 -22.80
CA VAL A 239 2.74 -14.76 -23.20
C VAL A 239 1.68 -14.66 -24.30
N LYS A 240 1.71 -15.58 -25.28
CA LYS A 240 0.72 -15.61 -26.35
C LYS A 240 -0.69 -15.86 -25.81
N ASP A 241 -0.83 -16.80 -24.87
CA ASP A 241 -2.11 -17.13 -24.25
C ASP A 241 -2.71 -15.94 -23.50
N PHE A 242 -1.91 -15.21 -22.72
CA PHE A 242 -2.39 -14.00 -22.03
C PHE A 242 -2.69 -12.86 -22.98
N ARG A 243 -1.93 -12.69 -24.08
CA ARG A 243 -2.25 -11.67 -25.11
C ARG A 243 -3.56 -11.98 -25.84
N GLU A 244 -3.91 -13.26 -26.01
CA GLU A 244 -5.20 -13.67 -26.57
C GLU A 244 -6.37 -13.39 -25.61
N MET A 245 -6.11 -13.31 -24.28
CA MET A 245 -7.13 -12.93 -23.30
C MET A 245 -7.32 -11.42 -23.17
N ILE A 246 -6.31 -10.60 -23.48
CA ILE A 246 -6.33 -9.15 -23.31
C ILE A 246 -6.30 -8.50 -24.69
N HIS A 247 -7.42 -7.92 -25.09
CA HIS A 247 -7.55 -7.24 -26.37
C HIS A 247 -7.40 -5.74 -26.21
N MET A 248 -6.26 -5.19 -26.63
CA MET A 248 -6.00 -3.74 -26.64
C MET A 248 -6.66 -3.12 -27.88
N HIS A 249 -7.53 -2.14 -27.68
CA HIS A 249 -8.26 -1.44 -28.76
C HIS A 249 -7.62 -0.10 -29.18
N GLY A 250 -6.53 0.28 -28.51
CA GLY A 250 -5.91 1.60 -28.65
C GLY A 250 -6.65 2.70 -27.88
N ASN A 251 -6.07 3.89 -27.86
CA ASN A 251 -6.61 5.06 -27.13
C ASN A 251 -6.92 4.81 -25.65
N GLY A 252 -6.20 3.85 -25.03
CA GLY A 252 -6.37 3.52 -23.61
C GLY A 252 -7.56 2.60 -23.31
N ASP A 253 -8.16 1.97 -24.32
CA ASP A 253 -9.26 1.02 -24.13
C ASP A 253 -8.80 -0.42 -24.31
N PHE A 254 -9.37 -1.33 -23.51
CA PHE A 254 -9.13 -2.77 -23.62
C PHE A 254 -10.32 -3.59 -23.14
N THR A 255 -10.40 -4.83 -23.60
CA THR A 255 -11.31 -5.84 -23.08
C THR A 255 -10.55 -7.09 -22.66
N ILE A 256 -11.10 -7.82 -21.70
CA ILE A 256 -10.53 -9.09 -21.19
C ILE A 256 -11.58 -10.17 -21.37
N ASP A 257 -11.18 -11.29 -21.95
CA ASP A 257 -12.03 -12.46 -22.10
C ASP A 257 -12.23 -13.14 -20.75
N ASN A 258 -13.48 -13.47 -20.45
CA ASN A 258 -13.87 -14.12 -19.21
C ASN A 258 -13.76 -15.66 -19.33
N GLU A 259 -12.61 -16.14 -19.82
CA GLU A 259 -12.31 -17.59 -19.90
C GLU A 259 -11.85 -18.13 -18.55
N ARG A 260 -12.16 -19.39 -18.28
CA ARG A 260 -11.62 -20.05 -17.09
C ARG A 260 -10.14 -20.37 -17.28
N LEU A 261 -9.28 -19.89 -16.39
CA LEU A 261 -7.84 -20.18 -16.42
C LEU A 261 -7.53 -21.69 -16.45
N THR A 262 -8.39 -22.51 -15.82
CA THR A 262 -8.25 -23.98 -15.82
C THR A 262 -8.46 -24.63 -17.19
N GLU A 263 -9.20 -24.00 -18.08
CA GLU A 263 -9.41 -24.50 -19.45
C GLU A 263 -8.19 -24.22 -20.32
N ARG A 264 -7.51 -23.09 -20.08
CA ARG A 264 -6.34 -22.65 -20.83
C ARG A 264 -5.01 -23.19 -20.29
N PHE A 265 -4.84 -23.19 -18.98
CA PHE A 265 -3.56 -23.53 -18.32
C PHE A 265 -3.58 -24.87 -17.56
N GLY A 266 -4.72 -25.62 -17.59
CA GLY A 266 -4.88 -26.86 -16.84
C GLY A 266 -5.31 -26.63 -15.38
N PRO A 267 -5.16 -27.63 -14.50
CA PRO A 267 -5.66 -27.54 -13.12
C PRO A 267 -4.94 -26.49 -12.30
N ALA A 268 -5.70 -25.74 -11.48
CA ALA A 268 -5.14 -24.78 -10.54
C ALA A 268 -4.28 -25.49 -9.48
N ARG A 269 -3.20 -24.83 -9.04
CA ARG A 269 -2.33 -25.32 -7.98
C ARG A 269 -3.06 -25.27 -6.63
N LYS A 270 -2.99 -26.32 -5.85
CA LYS A 270 -3.47 -26.31 -4.46
C LYS A 270 -2.44 -25.66 -3.54
N ARG A 271 -2.90 -25.04 -2.46
CA ARG A 271 -2.08 -24.23 -1.55
C ARG A 271 -0.80 -24.91 -1.03
N HIS A 272 -0.81 -26.22 -0.85
CA HIS A 272 0.33 -26.98 -0.28
C HIS A 272 1.13 -27.78 -1.31
N GLU A 273 0.80 -27.66 -2.60
CA GLU A 273 1.56 -28.32 -3.65
C GLU A 273 2.87 -27.56 -3.95
N GLU A 274 3.90 -28.32 -4.35
CA GLU A 274 5.17 -27.77 -4.81
C GLU A 274 5.00 -26.90 -6.07
N PHE A 275 5.79 -25.84 -6.17
CA PHE A 275 5.86 -25.06 -7.40
C PHE A 275 6.66 -25.80 -8.47
N THR A 276 6.15 -25.80 -9.69
CA THR A 276 6.81 -26.37 -10.87
C THR A 276 7.17 -25.28 -11.87
N ALA A 277 7.97 -25.61 -12.87
CA ALA A 277 8.28 -24.69 -13.98
C ALA A 277 7.02 -24.13 -14.66
N HIS A 278 5.93 -24.89 -14.69
CA HIS A 278 4.65 -24.45 -15.23
C HIS A 278 4.10 -23.24 -14.47
N HIS A 279 4.09 -23.28 -13.14
CA HIS A 279 3.59 -22.21 -12.27
C HIS A 279 4.47 -20.95 -12.37
N PHE A 280 5.80 -21.12 -12.41
CA PHE A 280 6.74 -20.02 -12.62
C PHE A 280 6.53 -19.34 -13.98
N ASN A 281 6.32 -20.14 -15.04
CA ASN A 281 6.10 -19.62 -16.39
C ASN A 281 4.77 -18.88 -16.53
N ILE A 282 3.70 -19.32 -15.85
CA ILE A 282 2.43 -18.60 -15.79
C ILE A 282 2.63 -17.24 -15.12
N ALA A 283 3.26 -17.20 -13.93
CA ALA A 283 3.53 -15.96 -13.21
C ALA A 283 4.37 -14.97 -14.05
N HIS A 284 5.42 -15.48 -14.71
CA HIS A 284 6.28 -14.67 -15.60
C HIS A 284 5.50 -14.10 -16.78
N SER A 285 4.71 -14.94 -17.44
CA SER A 285 3.96 -14.53 -18.63
C SER A 285 2.86 -13.52 -18.30
N LEU A 286 2.16 -13.69 -17.19
CA LEU A 286 1.21 -12.70 -16.67
C LEU A 286 1.90 -11.36 -16.41
N GLN A 287 3.04 -11.37 -15.69
CA GLN A 287 3.80 -10.16 -15.39
C GLN A 287 4.25 -9.46 -16.67
N ALA A 288 4.75 -10.19 -17.66
CA ALA A 288 5.19 -9.62 -18.94
C ALA A 288 4.04 -8.96 -19.70
N VAL A 289 2.88 -9.61 -19.79
CA VAL A 289 1.72 -9.06 -20.51
C VAL A 289 1.07 -7.90 -19.74
N LEU A 290 1.05 -7.92 -18.41
CA LEU A 290 0.64 -6.77 -17.62
C LEU A 290 1.52 -5.55 -17.93
N GLN A 291 2.85 -5.73 -18.00
CA GLN A 291 3.78 -4.65 -18.34
C GLN A 291 3.51 -4.11 -19.74
N GLU A 292 3.32 -4.98 -20.73
CA GLU A 292 2.97 -4.58 -22.11
C GLU A 292 1.66 -3.78 -22.15
N ALA A 293 0.60 -4.27 -21.51
CA ALA A 293 -0.69 -3.61 -21.49
C ALA A 293 -0.61 -2.21 -20.84
N VAL A 294 0.04 -2.11 -19.67
CA VAL A 294 0.15 -0.82 -18.97
C VAL A 294 1.07 0.16 -19.71
N LEU A 295 2.09 -0.31 -20.43
CA LEU A 295 2.89 0.55 -21.31
C LEU A 295 2.04 1.13 -22.45
N ASP A 296 1.15 0.35 -23.06
CA ASP A 296 0.23 0.83 -24.10
C ASP A 296 -0.75 1.88 -23.52
N LEU A 297 -1.31 1.62 -22.34
CA LEU A 297 -2.15 2.59 -21.63
C LEU A 297 -1.40 3.89 -21.34
N ALA A 298 -0.15 3.79 -20.87
CA ALA A 298 0.70 4.95 -20.58
C ALA A 298 1.03 5.75 -21.85
N GLN A 299 1.32 5.07 -22.96
CA GLN A 299 1.56 5.72 -24.26
C GLN A 299 0.29 6.43 -24.78
N SER A 300 -0.87 5.80 -24.64
CA SER A 300 -2.16 6.39 -25.00
C SER A 300 -2.44 7.64 -24.16
N LEU A 301 -2.19 7.58 -22.84
CA LEU A 301 -2.36 8.73 -21.93
C LEU A 301 -1.37 9.87 -22.25
N LYS A 302 -0.11 9.55 -22.55
CA LYS A 302 0.90 10.54 -23.00
C LYS A 302 0.44 11.24 -24.27
N THR A 303 -0.06 10.48 -25.24
CA THR A 303 -0.54 11.02 -26.51
C THR A 303 -1.75 11.93 -26.31
N ALA A 304 -2.70 11.53 -25.46
CA ALA A 304 -3.92 12.30 -25.20
C ALA A 304 -3.66 13.59 -24.40
N THR A 305 -2.66 13.59 -23.50
CA THR A 305 -2.43 14.71 -22.58
C THR A 305 -1.24 15.60 -22.95
N GLY A 306 -0.25 15.07 -23.66
CA GLY A 306 1.02 15.75 -23.91
C GLY A 306 1.88 15.97 -22.65
N GLN A 307 1.43 15.53 -21.46
CA GLN A 307 2.08 15.79 -20.18
C GLN A 307 3.44 15.08 -20.08
N GLU A 308 4.41 15.75 -19.43
CA GLU A 308 5.76 15.20 -19.19
C GLU A 308 5.85 14.37 -17.91
N ASN A 309 4.92 14.56 -16.98
CA ASN A 309 4.88 13.89 -15.69
C ASN A 309 3.74 12.88 -15.63
N LEU A 310 3.98 11.74 -14.97
CA LEU A 310 2.96 10.74 -14.67
C LEU A 310 2.80 10.61 -13.15
N CYS A 311 1.55 10.66 -12.67
CA CYS A 311 1.16 10.19 -11.35
C CYS A 311 0.42 8.86 -11.48
N PHE A 312 0.73 7.89 -10.61
CA PHE A 312 0.21 6.53 -10.72
C PHE A 312 -0.32 6.02 -9.37
N ALA A 313 -1.55 5.48 -9.35
CA ALA A 313 -2.18 4.83 -8.21
C ALA A 313 -3.11 3.68 -8.62
N GLY A 314 -3.79 3.05 -7.66
CA GLY A 314 -4.51 1.79 -7.74
C GLY A 314 -3.63 0.63 -7.29
N GLY A 315 -4.23 -0.51 -6.94
CA GLY A 315 -3.51 -1.69 -6.43
C GLY A 315 -2.38 -2.17 -7.35
N VAL A 316 -2.56 -2.06 -8.66
CA VAL A 316 -1.55 -2.44 -9.67
C VAL A 316 -0.29 -1.56 -9.57
N ALA A 317 -0.41 -0.31 -9.11
CA ALA A 317 0.74 0.57 -8.91
C ALA A 317 1.69 0.15 -7.76
N LEU A 318 1.31 -0.83 -6.94
CA LEU A 318 2.22 -1.48 -5.97
C LEU A 318 3.21 -2.45 -6.64
N ASN A 319 3.04 -2.75 -7.92
CA ASN A 319 3.92 -3.63 -8.69
C ASN A 319 5.21 -2.88 -9.09
N CYS A 320 6.26 -3.05 -8.29
CA CYS A 320 7.53 -2.33 -8.47
C CYS A 320 8.31 -2.73 -9.75
N VAL A 321 8.03 -3.92 -10.31
CA VAL A 321 8.62 -4.37 -11.58
C VAL A 321 7.97 -3.61 -12.73
N LEU A 322 6.64 -3.51 -12.74
CA LEU A 322 5.89 -2.69 -13.69
C LEU A 322 6.31 -1.20 -13.61
N ASN A 323 6.43 -0.65 -12.41
CA ASN A 323 6.82 0.74 -12.23
C ASN A 323 8.23 1.02 -12.81
N ALA A 324 9.17 0.09 -12.63
CA ALA A 324 10.49 0.19 -13.26
C ALA A 324 10.39 0.13 -14.79
N THR A 325 9.56 -0.75 -15.34
CA THR A 325 9.31 -0.83 -16.79
C THR A 325 8.74 0.49 -17.33
N LEU A 326 7.79 1.12 -16.65
CA LEU A 326 7.25 2.43 -17.01
C LEU A 326 8.32 3.53 -17.00
N ARG A 327 9.18 3.54 -15.96
CA ARG A 327 10.30 4.48 -15.85
C ARG A 327 11.29 4.30 -17.02
N ASP A 328 11.69 3.06 -17.27
CA ASP A 328 12.74 2.73 -18.22
C ASP A 328 12.28 2.87 -19.68
N ALA A 329 10.97 2.81 -19.93
CA ALA A 329 10.37 3.07 -21.25
C ALA A 329 10.50 4.54 -21.69
N GLY A 330 10.71 5.48 -20.76
CA GLY A 330 10.92 6.90 -21.08
C GLY A 330 9.72 7.60 -21.72
N ILE A 331 8.51 7.04 -21.60
CA ILE A 331 7.25 7.64 -22.10
C ILE A 331 6.99 8.97 -21.38
N PHE A 332 7.20 9.00 -20.08
CA PHE A 332 7.13 10.18 -19.24
C PHE A 332 8.52 10.52 -18.72
N ARG A 333 8.82 11.81 -18.60
CA ARG A 333 10.08 12.29 -18.07
C ARG A 333 10.23 11.99 -16.58
N ASN A 334 9.15 12.16 -15.84
CA ASN A 334 9.10 11.93 -14.40
C ASN A 334 7.88 11.07 -14.06
N ILE A 335 8.07 10.16 -13.10
CA ILE A 335 6.98 9.30 -12.60
C ILE A 335 6.95 9.41 -11.08
N TRP A 336 5.78 9.68 -10.53
CA TRP A 336 5.51 9.64 -9.10
C TRP A 336 4.41 8.61 -8.81
N VAL A 337 4.72 7.67 -7.93
CA VAL A 337 3.79 6.63 -7.52
C VAL A 337 3.42 6.84 -6.07
N GLN A 338 2.12 6.80 -5.75
CA GLN A 338 1.63 6.92 -4.37
C GLN A 338 2.22 5.80 -3.49
N PRO A 339 2.86 6.10 -2.33
CA PRO A 339 3.38 5.06 -1.42
C PRO A 339 2.32 4.08 -0.93
N ALA A 340 1.11 4.57 -0.66
CA ALA A 340 -0.06 3.78 -0.32
C ALA A 340 -0.98 3.67 -1.56
N ALA A 341 -0.45 3.16 -2.69
CA ALA A 341 -1.17 3.19 -3.97
C ALA A 341 -2.46 2.35 -4.00
N GLY A 342 -2.60 1.33 -3.15
CA GLY A 342 -3.84 0.56 -2.99
C GLY A 342 -4.94 1.34 -2.26
N ASP A 343 -6.00 0.64 -1.86
CA ASP A 343 -7.21 1.24 -1.30
C ASP A 343 -6.97 2.07 -0.03
N ALA A 344 -5.95 1.73 0.78
CA ALA A 344 -5.60 2.54 1.94
C ALA A 344 -5.35 4.03 1.59
N GLY A 345 -4.71 4.29 0.46
CA GLY A 345 -4.42 5.65 0.01
C GLY A 345 -5.63 6.43 -0.45
N THR A 346 -6.75 5.76 -0.73
CA THR A 346 -7.97 6.44 -1.18
C THR A 346 -8.58 7.31 -0.08
N SER A 347 -8.39 6.98 1.20
CA SER A 347 -8.78 7.87 2.30
C SER A 347 -8.06 9.22 2.21
N LEU A 348 -6.76 9.22 1.93
CA LEU A 348 -5.96 10.42 1.70
C LEU A 348 -6.45 11.18 0.47
N GLY A 349 -6.64 10.47 -0.65
CA GLY A 349 -7.10 11.08 -1.89
C GLY A 349 -8.46 11.76 -1.77
N ALA A 350 -9.43 11.07 -1.14
CA ALA A 350 -10.75 11.63 -0.88
C ALA A 350 -10.68 12.88 0.00
N ALA A 351 -9.89 12.84 1.10
CA ALA A 351 -9.73 13.99 1.97
C ALA A 351 -9.07 15.17 1.25
N MET A 352 -7.98 14.94 0.52
CA MET A 352 -7.29 16.00 -0.22
C MET A 352 -8.18 16.63 -1.30
N TRP A 353 -8.99 15.80 -1.97
CA TRP A 353 -9.94 16.26 -2.97
C TRP A 353 -10.97 17.20 -2.36
N ILE A 354 -11.66 16.77 -1.31
CA ILE A 354 -12.70 17.58 -0.64
C ILE A 354 -12.08 18.80 0.02
N ASP A 355 -10.94 18.67 0.72
CA ASP A 355 -10.25 19.83 1.32
C ASP A 355 -9.91 20.89 0.27
N ALA A 356 -9.43 20.49 -0.91
CA ALA A 356 -9.10 21.43 -1.99
C ALA A 356 -10.35 22.12 -2.57
N GLN A 357 -11.46 21.37 -2.77
CA GLN A 357 -12.71 21.90 -3.30
C GLN A 357 -13.37 22.90 -2.33
N GLU A 358 -13.41 22.56 -1.04
CA GLU A 358 -14.08 23.39 -0.02
C GLU A 358 -13.26 24.64 0.33
N ARG A 359 -11.93 24.55 0.38
CA ARG A 359 -11.07 25.73 0.57
C ARG A 359 -11.07 26.68 -0.64
N LYS A 360 -11.49 26.21 -1.82
CA LYS A 360 -11.54 27.02 -3.06
C LYS A 360 -10.20 27.70 -3.39
N THR A 361 -9.10 27.03 -3.09
CA THR A 361 -7.76 27.55 -3.36
C THR A 361 -7.10 26.76 -4.49
N SER A 362 -6.41 27.47 -5.38
CA SER A 362 -5.58 26.83 -6.42
C SER A 362 -4.17 26.49 -5.93
N ALA A 363 -3.76 27.02 -4.77
CA ALA A 363 -2.44 26.80 -4.24
C ALA A 363 -2.36 25.45 -3.52
N ARG A 364 -1.43 24.62 -3.92
CA ARG A 364 -1.02 23.44 -3.16
C ARG A 364 -0.11 23.85 -2.01
N SER A 365 -0.37 23.27 -0.86
CA SER A 365 0.40 23.56 0.36
C SER A 365 1.12 22.31 0.90
N PHE A 366 0.92 21.13 0.30
CA PHE A 366 1.46 19.86 0.76
C PHE A 366 2.07 19.05 -0.38
N VAL A 367 3.27 18.51 -0.14
CA VAL A 367 3.94 17.49 -0.96
C VAL A 367 4.34 16.34 -0.05
N MET A 368 4.05 15.12 -0.47
CA MET A 368 4.39 13.92 0.31
C MET A 368 5.85 13.52 0.08
N GLU A 369 6.75 14.06 0.89
CA GLU A 369 8.17 13.72 0.84
C GLU A 369 8.50 12.42 1.59
N HIS A 370 7.64 11.98 2.49
CA HIS A 370 7.78 10.77 3.29
C HIS A 370 6.43 10.14 3.62
N ALA A 371 6.45 8.89 4.07
CA ALA A 371 5.24 8.14 4.43
C ALA A 371 5.02 8.03 5.97
N TYR A 372 5.71 8.76 6.81
CA TYR A 372 5.67 8.64 8.28
C TYR A 372 4.50 9.43 8.89
N TRP A 373 3.28 8.94 8.71
CA TRP A 373 2.04 9.61 9.14
C TRP A 373 1.27 8.86 10.21
N GLY A 374 1.68 7.61 10.51
CA GLY A 374 1.06 6.74 11.51
C GLY A 374 1.52 6.98 12.95
N PRO A 375 1.11 6.11 13.90
CA PRO A 375 1.39 6.24 15.32
C PRO A 375 2.88 6.34 15.67
N ALA A 376 3.18 7.14 16.68
CA ALA A 376 4.50 7.30 17.25
C ALA A 376 4.43 7.12 18.77
N TYR A 377 5.55 6.67 19.35
CA TYR A 377 5.74 6.55 20.78
C TYR A 377 7.11 7.14 21.13
N ASN A 378 7.15 8.02 22.12
CA ASN A 378 8.39 8.62 22.58
C ASN A 378 9.15 7.69 23.56
N ASP A 379 10.38 8.06 23.88
CA ASP A 379 11.22 7.24 24.78
C ASP A 379 10.62 7.06 26.18
N ASP A 380 9.88 8.05 26.70
CA ASP A 380 9.26 7.95 28.04
C ASP A 380 8.09 6.95 28.03
N GLU A 381 7.25 6.98 26.99
CA GLU A 381 6.16 6.03 26.81
C GLU A 381 6.70 4.60 26.62
N ILE A 382 7.76 4.45 25.81
CA ILE A 382 8.42 3.15 25.59
C ILE A 382 9.01 2.65 26.92
N LYS A 383 9.72 3.52 27.64
CA LYS A 383 10.32 3.17 28.94
C LYS A 383 9.26 2.74 29.95
N ALA A 384 8.20 3.52 30.09
CA ALA A 384 7.09 3.20 31.00
C ALA A 384 6.48 1.82 30.68
N PHE A 385 6.34 1.50 29.39
CA PHE A 385 5.84 0.19 28.96
C PHE A 385 6.84 -0.93 29.27
N LEU A 386 8.13 -0.75 29.01
CA LEU A 386 9.18 -1.74 29.33
C LEU A 386 9.28 -2.01 30.83
N ASP A 387 9.21 -0.96 31.65
CA ASP A 387 9.21 -1.07 33.12
C ASP A 387 7.95 -1.82 33.61
N TRP A 388 6.78 -1.49 33.06
CA TRP A 388 5.53 -2.16 33.43
C TRP A 388 5.52 -3.64 33.09
N THR A 389 6.09 -4.01 31.93
CA THR A 389 6.22 -5.42 31.51
C THR A 389 7.40 -6.12 32.18
N LYS A 390 8.22 -5.41 32.97
CA LYS A 390 9.47 -5.92 33.59
C LYS A 390 10.42 -6.50 32.53
N THR A 391 10.41 -5.97 31.33
CA THR A 391 11.29 -6.40 30.25
C THR A 391 12.70 -5.87 30.51
N PRO A 392 13.73 -6.71 30.55
CA PRO A 392 15.12 -6.25 30.69
C PRO A 392 15.51 -5.45 29.45
N TYR A 393 16.10 -4.29 29.66
CA TYR A 393 16.59 -3.45 28.57
C TYR A 393 17.84 -2.67 28.97
N ARG A 394 18.58 -2.22 27.97
CA ARG A 394 19.70 -1.28 28.14
C ARG A 394 19.41 0.00 27.34
N ARG A 395 19.55 1.16 27.96
CA ARG A 395 19.49 2.44 27.25
C ARG A 395 20.78 2.65 26.48
N LEU A 396 20.66 2.99 25.20
CA LEU A 396 21.78 3.26 24.30
C LEU A 396 22.10 4.77 24.31
N GLU A 397 23.37 5.12 24.48
CA GLU A 397 23.84 6.50 24.33
C GLU A 397 23.90 6.90 22.84
N ASN A 398 24.35 5.99 21.97
CA ASN A 398 24.35 6.17 20.54
C ASN A 398 23.67 4.98 19.87
N VAL A 399 22.39 5.16 19.53
CA VAL A 399 21.53 4.13 18.93
C VAL A 399 22.09 3.65 17.59
N ALA A 400 22.55 4.58 16.73
CA ALA A 400 23.07 4.27 15.41
C ALA A 400 24.33 3.41 15.47
N ALA A 401 25.32 3.83 16.27
CA ALA A 401 26.59 3.12 16.39
C ALA A 401 26.44 1.73 17.05
N ALA A 402 25.58 1.62 18.08
CA ALA A 402 25.31 0.36 18.75
C ALA A 402 24.59 -0.64 17.83
N THR A 403 23.57 -0.18 17.12
CA THR A 403 22.81 -1.02 16.17
C THR A 403 23.69 -1.44 14.98
N ALA A 404 24.50 -0.52 14.44
CA ALA A 404 25.45 -0.84 13.36
C ALA A 404 26.47 -1.92 13.78
N ALA A 405 26.90 -1.92 15.06
CA ALA A 405 27.81 -2.93 15.58
C ALA A 405 27.17 -4.32 15.63
N LEU A 406 25.87 -4.41 15.97
CA LEU A 406 25.12 -5.66 15.96
C LEU A 406 24.88 -6.17 14.53
N LEU A 407 24.49 -5.27 13.62
CA LEU A 407 24.28 -5.61 12.21
C LEU A 407 25.58 -6.08 11.52
N ALA A 408 26.73 -5.50 11.88
CA ALA A 408 28.04 -5.94 11.38
C ALA A 408 28.47 -7.33 11.91
N GLN A 409 27.78 -7.88 12.91
CA GLN A 409 27.93 -9.24 13.42
C GLN A 409 26.87 -10.19 12.84
N ASP A 410 26.21 -9.82 11.73
CA ASP A 410 25.14 -10.58 11.08
C ASP A 410 23.91 -10.88 11.96
N LYS A 411 23.65 -10.02 12.96
CA LYS A 411 22.46 -10.11 13.79
C LYS A 411 21.22 -9.57 13.07
N ILE A 412 20.08 -10.21 13.29
CA ILE A 412 18.77 -9.81 12.81
C ILE A 412 18.09 -8.95 13.87
N ILE A 413 17.77 -7.71 13.53
CA ILE A 413 17.31 -6.69 14.47
C ILE A 413 15.89 -6.24 14.17
N GLY A 414 14.99 -6.34 15.16
CA GLY A 414 13.74 -5.58 15.16
C GLY A 414 14.08 -4.10 15.38
N TRP A 415 13.64 -3.23 14.44
CA TRP A 415 13.89 -1.79 14.48
C TRP A 415 12.57 -1.03 14.55
N TYR A 416 12.37 -0.33 15.67
CA TYR A 416 11.13 0.39 15.97
C TYR A 416 11.45 1.84 16.35
N GLN A 417 11.15 2.79 15.44
CA GLN A 417 11.55 4.18 15.58
C GLN A 417 10.47 5.14 15.09
N GLY A 418 10.30 6.27 15.79
CA GLY A 418 9.51 7.41 15.34
C GLY A 418 8.07 7.09 14.92
N ARG A 419 7.53 7.89 13.99
CA ARG A 419 6.19 7.70 13.41
C ARG A 419 6.17 6.53 12.45
N MET A 420 5.11 5.73 12.53
CA MET A 420 4.88 4.58 11.64
C MET A 420 4.61 5.05 10.21
N GLU A 421 4.98 4.22 9.26
CA GLU A 421 4.66 4.39 7.85
C GLU A 421 3.15 4.25 7.59
N PHE A 422 2.62 5.07 6.66
CA PHE A 422 1.32 4.88 6.02
C PHE A 422 1.53 4.22 4.67
N GLY A 423 0.91 3.07 4.45
CA GLY A 423 1.09 2.21 3.27
C GLY A 423 1.70 0.83 3.60
N PRO A 424 1.80 -0.06 2.60
CA PRO A 424 2.12 -1.47 2.81
C PRO A 424 3.61 -1.75 3.03
N ARG A 425 4.49 -0.72 2.96
CA ARG A 425 5.94 -0.89 3.03
C ARG A 425 6.51 -0.39 4.35
N ALA A 426 7.39 -1.17 4.96
CA ALA A 426 8.25 -0.69 6.03
C ALA A 426 9.41 0.11 5.42
N LEU A 427 9.58 1.36 5.86
CA LEU A 427 10.53 2.31 5.32
C LEU A 427 11.53 2.81 6.38
N GLY A 428 11.74 2.05 7.44
CA GLY A 428 12.72 2.36 8.49
C GLY A 428 12.14 2.79 9.83
N SER A 429 10.81 2.77 10.00
CA SER A 429 10.17 3.04 11.30
C SER A 429 9.68 1.75 11.97
N ARG A 430 9.16 0.81 11.21
CA ARG A 430 8.69 -0.51 11.67
C ARG A 430 9.33 -1.60 10.82
N SER A 431 10.62 -1.80 10.99
CA SER A 431 11.47 -2.60 10.10
C SER A 431 12.15 -3.77 10.83
N ILE A 432 12.46 -4.81 10.07
CA ILE A 432 13.50 -5.78 10.43
C ILE A 432 14.71 -5.43 9.59
N LEU A 433 15.84 -5.27 10.23
CA LEU A 433 17.12 -4.92 9.63
C LEU A 433 18.12 -6.07 9.74
N ALA A 434 18.93 -6.25 8.70
CA ALA A 434 20.05 -7.18 8.70
C ALA A 434 21.15 -6.73 7.71
N SER A 435 22.32 -7.33 7.82
CA SER A 435 23.43 -7.14 6.88
C SER A 435 23.16 -7.84 5.55
N PRO A 436 23.37 -7.21 4.38
CA PRO A 436 23.21 -7.84 3.07
C PRO A 436 24.45 -8.62 2.59
N ILE A 437 25.54 -8.63 3.37
CA ILE A 437 26.87 -9.06 2.94
C ILE A 437 26.95 -10.58 2.71
N HIS A 438 26.20 -11.36 3.48
CA HIS A 438 26.20 -12.82 3.36
C HIS A 438 24.92 -13.33 2.70
N ALA A 439 25.07 -14.16 1.64
CA ALA A 439 23.97 -14.66 0.82
C ALA A 439 22.89 -15.42 1.60
N ASN A 440 23.27 -16.14 2.67
CA ASN A 440 22.33 -16.90 3.49
C ASN A 440 21.38 -16.03 4.34
N MET A 441 21.63 -14.70 4.44
CA MET A 441 20.79 -13.80 5.24
C MET A 441 19.36 -13.71 4.69
N GLN A 442 19.16 -13.82 3.38
CA GLN A 442 17.81 -13.89 2.81
C GLN A 442 17.04 -15.10 3.34
N ALA A 443 17.63 -16.29 3.33
CA ALA A 443 17.00 -17.51 3.84
C ALA A 443 16.69 -17.41 5.34
N ARG A 444 17.65 -16.93 6.16
CA ARG A 444 17.45 -16.69 7.59
C ARG A 444 16.26 -15.74 7.85
N LEU A 445 16.14 -14.65 7.09
CA LEU A 445 15.03 -13.71 7.23
C LEU A 445 13.70 -14.32 6.78
N ASN A 446 13.69 -15.17 5.75
CA ASN A 446 12.48 -15.87 5.33
C ASN A 446 12.02 -16.87 6.40
N GLU A 447 12.95 -17.57 7.08
CA GLU A 447 12.66 -18.42 8.22
C GLU A 447 12.09 -17.61 9.41
N VAL A 448 12.74 -16.50 9.79
CA VAL A 448 12.24 -15.59 10.86
C VAL A 448 10.82 -15.13 10.61
N LYS A 449 10.46 -14.92 9.34
CA LYS A 449 9.13 -14.42 8.92
C LYS A 449 8.14 -15.54 8.62
N ASP A 450 8.53 -16.79 8.70
CA ASP A 450 7.71 -17.96 8.32
C ASP A 450 7.06 -17.76 6.94
N ARG A 451 7.90 -17.56 5.92
CA ARG A 451 7.46 -17.27 4.57
C ARG A 451 8.27 -18.02 3.50
N GLU A 452 7.74 -18.04 2.30
CA GLU A 452 8.29 -18.79 1.17
C GLU A 452 9.72 -18.34 0.81
N ASP A 453 10.62 -19.28 0.53
CA ASP A 453 12.07 -19.05 0.28
C ASP A 453 12.34 -18.21 -0.98
N PHE A 454 11.47 -18.31 -2.00
CA PHE A 454 11.63 -17.51 -3.23
C PHE A 454 11.41 -16.01 -3.03
N ARG A 455 10.90 -15.59 -1.88
CA ARG A 455 10.60 -14.16 -1.63
C ARG A 455 11.87 -13.37 -1.38
N PRO A 456 12.10 -12.31 -2.15
CA PRO A 456 13.26 -11.46 -1.97
C PRO A 456 13.12 -10.56 -0.73
N VAL A 457 14.26 -10.04 -0.28
CA VAL A 457 14.34 -8.96 0.70
C VAL A 457 14.85 -7.67 0.03
N ALA A 458 14.39 -6.53 0.51
CA ALA A 458 14.66 -5.23 -0.11
C ALA A 458 15.84 -4.52 0.57
N PRO A 459 16.72 -3.84 -0.18
CA PRO A 459 17.75 -2.98 0.38
C PRO A 459 17.25 -1.57 0.67
N VAL A 460 17.86 -0.96 1.69
CA VAL A 460 17.90 0.50 1.89
C VAL A 460 19.32 0.98 1.70
N VAL A 461 19.47 2.16 1.11
CA VAL A 461 20.76 2.79 0.80
C VAL A 461 20.68 4.30 1.02
N MET A 462 21.78 4.95 1.42
CA MET A 462 21.84 6.41 1.45
C MET A 462 21.69 6.97 0.03
N GLU A 463 20.94 8.06 -0.12
CA GLU A 463 20.62 8.64 -1.45
C GLU A 463 21.87 8.98 -2.25
N GLU A 464 22.88 9.55 -1.60
CA GLU A 464 24.18 9.90 -2.21
C GLU A 464 25.00 8.69 -2.66
N ASP A 465 24.79 7.52 -2.08
CA ASP A 465 25.52 6.29 -2.44
C ASP A 465 24.75 5.45 -3.48
N ALA A 466 23.45 5.70 -3.69
CA ALA A 466 22.59 4.86 -4.52
C ALA A 466 23.15 4.65 -5.93
N GLY A 467 23.60 5.71 -6.59
CA GLY A 467 24.15 5.65 -7.94
C GLY A 467 25.48 4.90 -8.06
N GLU A 468 26.21 4.68 -6.96
CA GLU A 468 27.43 3.84 -6.96
C GLU A 468 27.06 2.34 -6.96
N TRP A 469 25.96 1.95 -6.34
CA TRP A 469 25.58 0.55 -6.11
C TRP A 469 24.53 0.02 -7.09
N PHE A 470 23.65 0.89 -7.58
CA PHE A 470 22.55 0.53 -8.46
C PHE A 470 22.57 1.37 -9.74
N GLU A 471 22.28 0.74 -10.87
CA GLU A 471 22.28 1.42 -12.17
C GLU A 471 21.17 2.46 -12.23
N GLN A 472 21.51 3.67 -12.65
CA GLN A 472 20.56 4.79 -12.81
C GLN A 472 19.72 5.11 -11.55
N ALA A 473 20.17 4.67 -10.37
CA ALA A 473 19.46 4.93 -9.14
C ALA A 473 19.64 6.40 -8.70
N GLY A 474 18.54 6.97 -8.25
CA GLY A 474 18.45 8.30 -7.65
C GLY A 474 17.41 8.27 -6.54
N TYR A 475 16.64 9.33 -6.38
CA TYR A 475 15.59 9.46 -5.38
C TYR A 475 14.50 8.39 -5.55
N SER A 476 14.40 7.45 -4.62
CA SER A 476 13.45 6.34 -4.60
C SER A 476 13.06 5.95 -3.15
N PRO A 477 12.36 6.82 -2.40
CA PRO A 477 12.20 6.66 -0.96
C PRO A 477 11.18 5.60 -0.54
N PHE A 478 10.33 5.11 -1.46
CA PHE A 478 9.10 4.37 -1.12
C PHE A 478 9.12 2.87 -1.49
N MET A 479 10.25 2.32 -1.94
CA MET A 479 10.34 0.91 -2.40
C MET A 479 9.36 0.56 -3.52
N LEU A 480 9.13 1.46 -4.47
CA LEU A 480 8.16 1.30 -5.55
C LEU A 480 8.81 1.02 -6.92
N PHE A 481 10.13 0.95 -6.98
CA PHE A 481 10.89 0.66 -8.20
C PHE A 481 11.97 -0.38 -7.94
N VAL A 482 12.23 -1.23 -8.92
CA VAL A 482 13.42 -2.07 -8.96
C VAL A 482 14.52 -1.40 -9.78
N TYR A 483 15.77 -1.71 -9.43
CA TYR A 483 16.96 -1.23 -10.10
C TYR A 483 17.95 -2.39 -10.27
N ARG A 484 18.72 -2.39 -11.33
CA ARG A 484 19.78 -3.38 -11.54
C ARG A 484 20.92 -3.10 -10.56
N VAL A 485 21.37 -4.13 -9.86
CA VAL A 485 22.59 -4.05 -9.03
C VAL A 485 23.80 -4.05 -9.98
N LYS A 486 24.75 -3.13 -9.77
CA LYS A 486 25.97 -3.08 -10.60
C LYS A 486 26.78 -4.36 -10.45
N ASP A 487 27.39 -4.83 -11.52
CA ASP A 487 28.05 -6.13 -11.57
C ASP A 487 29.18 -6.27 -10.54
N ASP A 488 29.96 -5.20 -10.30
CA ASP A 488 31.04 -5.14 -9.30
C ASP A 488 30.54 -5.06 -7.85
N LYS A 489 29.23 -4.92 -7.63
CA LYS A 489 28.60 -4.82 -6.31
C LYS A 489 27.78 -6.06 -5.93
N LYS A 490 27.38 -6.91 -6.89
CA LYS A 490 26.53 -8.09 -6.63
C LYS A 490 27.09 -9.01 -5.55
N ASP A 491 28.38 -9.28 -5.58
CA ASP A 491 29.04 -10.14 -4.60
C ASP A 491 29.23 -9.49 -3.23
N LYS A 492 29.03 -8.16 -3.13
CA LYS A 492 29.12 -7.43 -1.86
C LYS A 492 27.79 -7.36 -1.12
N ILE A 493 26.68 -7.48 -1.85
CA ILE A 493 25.31 -7.45 -1.30
C ILE A 493 24.44 -8.59 -1.84
N PRO A 494 24.93 -9.85 -1.81
CA PRO A 494 24.24 -10.98 -2.44
C PRO A 494 22.85 -11.24 -1.86
N ALA A 495 22.64 -10.97 -0.56
CA ALA A 495 21.34 -11.24 0.08
C ALA A 495 20.19 -10.35 -0.43
N VAL A 496 20.48 -9.22 -1.09
CA VAL A 496 19.46 -8.30 -1.64
C VAL A 496 19.47 -8.25 -3.16
N THR A 497 20.36 -9.01 -3.80
CA THR A 497 20.41 -9.16 -5.25
C THR A 497 19.51 -10.30 -5.68
N HIS A 498 18.42 -10.00 -6.40
CA HIS A 498 17.46 -10.99 -6.89
C HIS A 498 18.10 -11.89 -7.96
N VAL A 499 17.42 -12.99 -8.27
CA VAL A 499 17.87 -13.97 -9.29
C VAL A 499 18.00 -13.36 -10.69
N ASP A 500 17.30 -12.27 -10.99
CA ASP A 500 17.36 -11.50 -12.23
C ASP A 500 18.40 -10.35 -12.18
N GLY A 501 19.14 -10.22 -11.08
CA GLY A 501 20.16 -9.18 -10.87
C GLY A 501 19.60 -7.81 -10.47
N THR A 502 18.30 -7.74 -10.13
CA THR A 502 17.66 -6.49 -9.67
C THR A 502 17.51 -6.43 -8.16
N ALA A 503 17.18 -5.27 -7.63
CA ALA A 503 16.78 -5.05 -6.25
C ALA A 503 15.71 -3.95 -6.15
N ARG A 504 14.74 -4.10 -5.26
CA ARG A 504 13.73 -3.07 -4.97
C ARG A 504 14.26 -2.15 -3.87
N ILE A 505 14.88 -1.05 -4.26
CA ILE A 505 15.60 -0.19 -3.33
C ILE A 505 14.67 0.80 -2.60
N GLN A 506 15.11 1.18 -1.39
CA GLN A 506 14.73 2.41 -0.73
C GLN A 506 15.95 3.32 -0.66
N THR A 507 15.82 4.56 -1.14
CA THR A 507 16.82 5.59 -0.82
C THR A 507 16.38 6.39 0.40
N ILE A 508 17.33 6.83 1.20
CA ILE A 508 17.06 7.64 2.39
C ILE A 508 18.04 8.77 2.49
N ASN A 509 17.55 9.95 2.86
CA ASN A 509 18.37 11.10 3.21
C ASN A 509 18.15 11.51 4.68
N ARG A 510 19.05 12.36 5.17
CA ARG A 510 19.05 12.75 6.59
C ARG A 510 17.84 13.59 6.99
N GLN A 511 17.23 14.32 6.07
CA GLN A 511 16.08 15.17 6.36
C GLN A 511 14.82 14.34 6.61
N GLN A 512 14.63 13.28 5.81
CA GLN A 512 13.45 12.41 5.92
C GLN A 512 13.49 11.53 7.17
N HIS A 513 14.65 10.95 7.51
CA HIS A 513 14.76 10.04 8.66
C HIS A 513 16.17 10.08 9.27
N PRO A 514 16.48 11.07 10.12
CA PRO A 514 17.84 11.30 10.63
C PRO A 514 18.46 10.08 11.32
N ARG A 515 17.70 9.41 12.21
CA ARG A 515 18.20 8.26 12.98
C ARG A 515 18.52 7.05 12.09
N TYR A 516 17.72 6.81 11.06
CA TYR A 516 17.94 5.72 10.13
C TYR A 516 19.11 6.00 9.18
N TYR A 517 19.24 7.26 8.73
CA TYR A 517 20.39 7.70 7.97
C TYR A 517 21.71 7.57 8.75
N ASP A 518 21.71 8.00 10.03
CA ASP A 518 22.89 7.88 10.89
C ASP A 518 23.26 6.41 11.15
N LEU A 519 22.28 5.50 11.22
CA LEU A 519 22.52 4.04 11.29
C LEU A 519 23.22 3.52 10.02
N LEU A 520 22.71 3.86 8.82
CA LEU A 520 23.32 3.47 7.55
C LEU A 520 24.76 3.98 7.44
N LYS A 521 24.98 5.23 7.82
CA LYS A 521 26.33 5.85 7.85
C LYS A 521 27.27 5.09 8.78
N ALA A 522 26.82 4.79 10.02
CA ALA A 522 27.63 4.03 10.98
C ALA A 522 27.91 2.60 10.51
N PHE A 523 26.98 1.95 9.81
CA PHE A 523 27.19 0.63 9.22
C PHE A 523 28.21 0.69 8.07
N LYS A 524 28.11 1.68 7.19
CA LYS A 524 29.09 1.94 6.10
C LYS A 524 30.50 2.14 6.67
N GLU A 525 30.65 2.93 7.72
CA GLU A 525 31.95 3.18 8.37
C GLU A 525 32.60 1.89 8.91
N LYS A 526 31.79 0.93 9.36
CA LYS A 526 32.27 -0.36 9.89
C LYS A 526 32.57 -1.41 8.82
N THR A 527 31.79 -1.44 7.75
CA THR A 527 31.79 -2.56 6.79
C THR A 527 32.24 -2.16 5.38
N GLY A 528 32.27 -0.87 5.07
CA GLY A 528 32.45 -0.36 3.71
C GLY A 528 31.21 -0.49 2.82
N VAL A 529 30.08 -1.02 3.33
CA VAL A 529 28.83 -1.25 2.58
C VAL A 529 27.76 -0.27 3.05
N PRO A 530 27.27 0.67 2.20
CA PRO A 530 26.25 1.65 2.57
C PRO A 530 24.81 1.10 2.44
N VAL A 531 24.64 -0.21 2.50
CA VAL A 531 23.38 -0.90 2.22
C VAL A 531 23.00 -1.79 3.40
N LEU A 532 21.74 -1.74 3.83
CA LEU A 532 21.16 -2.69 4.77
C LEU A 532 19.95 -3.40 4.13
N ILE A 533 19.62 -4.59 4.61
CA ILE A 533 18.33 -5.21 4.35
C ILE A 533 17.28 -4.45 5.16
N ASN A 534 16.16 -4.09 4.52
CA ASN A 534 14.97 -3.54 5.15
C ASN A 534 13.74 -4.36 4.74
N THR A 535 13.11 -5.00 5.70
CA THR A 535 11.84 -5.70 5.50
C THR A 535 10.86 -5.35 6.62
N SER A 536 9.56 -5.57 6.39
CA SER A 536 8.52 -5.20 7.36
C SER A 536 8.67 -5.94 8.70
N PHE A 537 8.52 -5.19 9.81
CA PHE A 537 8.53 -5.76 11.14
C PHE A 537 7.17 -6.41 11.43
N ASN A 538 7.03 -7.62 10.97
CA ASN A 538 5.91 -8.50 11.23
C ASN A 538 6.34 -9.96 11.05
N THR A 539 5.62 -10.88 11.70
CA THR A 539 5.85 -12.32 11.67
C THR A 539 4.53 -13.05 11.47
N LEU A 540 4.58 -14.30 11.03
CA LEU A 540 3.41 -15.19 10.95
C LEU A 540 2.21 -14.59 10.17
N GLY A 541 2.47 -13.83 9.11
CA GLY A 541 1.41 -13.26 8.27
C GLY A 541 0.60 -12.12 8.92
N LYS A 542 0.97 -11.65 10.12
CA LYS A 542 0.33 -10.51 10.78
C LYS A 542 0.63 -9.19 10.06
N PRO A 543 -0.18 -8.14 10.28
CA PRO A 543 0.17 -6.77 9.90
C PRO A 543 1.49 -6.30 10.52
N ILE A 544 2.04 -5.21 9.99
CA ILE A 544 3.23 -4.56 10.57
C ILE A 544 2.92 -4.11 11.99
N VAL A 545 3.85 -4.33 12.92
CA VAL A 545 3.73 -3.92 14.33
C VAL A 545 3.43 -2.42 14.45
N CYS A 546 2.49 -2.05 15.30
CA CYS A 546 2.09 -0.66 15.52
C CYS A 546 2.61 -0.13 16.86
N THR A 547 2.31 -0.85 17.95
CA THR A 547 2.60 -0.43 19.32
C THR A 547 3.91 -1.04 19.85
N PRO A 548 4.50 -0.50 20.94
CA PRO A 548 5.59 -1.17 21.64
C PRO A 548 5.25 -2.61 22.08
N ARG A 549 3.98 -2.87 22.44
CA ARG A 549 3.49 -4.22 22.76
C ARG A 549 3.66 -5.16 21.58
N ASP A 550 3.21 -4.76 20.40
CA ASP A 550 3.30 -5.59 19.19
C ASP A 550 4.75 -5.91 18.85
N ALA A 551 5.65 -4.92 19.01
CA ALA A 551 7.08 -5.10 18.79
C ALA A 551 7.69 -6.13 19.76
N LEU A 552 7.34 -6.08 21.05
CA LEU A 552 7.78 -7.07 22.05
C LEU A 552 7.20 -8.46 21.77
N GLU A 553 5.91 -8.55 21.45
CA GLU A 553 5.26 -9.82 21.12
C GLU A 553 5.92 -10.48 19.90
N ALA A 554 6.17 -9.70 18.84
CA ALA A 554 6.87 -10.20 17.65
C ALA A 554 8.32 -10.60 17.98
N PHE A 555 9.03 -9.83 18.79
CA PHE A 555 10.40 -10.11 19.19
C PHE A 555 10.51 -11.43 19.97
N TRP A 556 9.68 -11.61 21.01
CA TRP A 556 9.75 -12.80 21.85
C TRP A 556 9.21 -14.07 21.18
N SER A 557 8.30 -13.93 20.21
CA SER A 557 7.71 -15.06 19.48
C SER A 557 8.50 -15.50 18.23
N SER A 558 9.62 -14.85 17.89
CA SER A 558 10.39 -15.12 16.68
C SER A 558 11.90 -15.08 16.96
N PRO A 559 12.74 -15.70 16.12
CA PRO A 559 14.18 -15.83 16.36
C PRO A 559 14.97 -14.55 15.98
N PHE A 560 14.54 -13.38 16.46
CA PHE A 560 15.35 -12.17 16.40
C PHE A 560 16.52 -12.24 17.41
N ASP A 561 17.63 -11.61 17.04
CA ASP A 561 18.79 -11.49 17.93
C ASP A 561 18.63 -10.31 18.90
N ALA A 562 18.06 -9.20 18.44
CA ALA A 562 17.82 -8.01 19.24
C ALA A 562 16.63 -7.20 18.77
N LEU A 563 16.06 -6.38 19.67
CA LEU A 563 15.08 -5.35 19.38
C LEU A 563 15.65 -3.99 19.80
N VAL A 564 15.73 -3.06 18.86
CA VAL A 564 16.04 -1.66 19.13
C VAL A 564 14.76 -0.85 19.01
N ILE A 565 14.23 -0.41 20.15
CA ILE A 565 12.98 0.33 20.28
C ILE A 565 13.23 1.70 20.93
N GLY A 566 13.01 2.78 20.16
CA GLY A 566 13.44 4.10 20.61
C GLY A 566 14.94 4.12 20.90
N SER A 567 15.31 4.54 22.09
CA SER A 567 16.70 4.52 22.57
C SER A 567 17.03 3.28 23.42
N PHE A 568 16.21 2.22 23.37
CA PHE A 568 16.40 1.03 24.20
C PHE A 568 16.75 -0.20 23.36
N LEU A 569 17.67 -1.01 23.89
CA LEU A 569 18.08 -2.30 23.34
C LEU A 569 17.58 -3.42 24.24
N ILE A 570 16.95 -4.42 23.62
CA ILE A 570 16.52 -5.66 24.26
C ILE A 570 17.21 -6.80 23.50
N GLU A 571 17.87 -7.68 24.22
CA GLU A 571 18.58 -8.86 23.68
C GLU A 571 18.01 -10.12 24.32
N LYS A 572 18.04 -11.25 23.57
CA LYS A 572 17.72 -12.60 24.09
C LYS A 572 18.90 -13.23 24.76
#